data_eac97b1dc2f0ba7333a41942f54dc6c5
#
_entry.id   eac97b1dc2f0ba7333a41942f54dc6c5
#
_cell.length_a   1.000
_cell.length_b   1.000
_cell.length_c   1.000
_cell.angle_alpha   90.00
_cell.angle_beta   90.00
_cell.angle_gamma   90.00
#
_symmetry.space_group_name_H-M   'P 1'
#
loop_
_entity.id
_entity.type
_entity.pdbx_description
1 polymer ?
#
loop_
_entity_poly.entity_id
_entity_poly.type
_entity_poly.pdbx_seq_one_letter_code
_entity_poly.pdbx_strand_id
1 'polypeptide(L)'
;MKQEKQLLRIQRISDAEWREAIKKLGVYILRTIRGKTKYGAHSELVLGMSALDYYTGEAIEALLSGEWEWKEEMMLSDQLTRIAWSKISAQVEKYKRRIELHSTVELNMASNVLNPEDESEEYYMICQEAALGDDELESYVKAVHRCNTFDEVCSEIGVLDKKYIYNLQRKLKRRIISLSKK
;
A
#
# COMPACT_ATOMS: atom_id res chain seq x y z
N MET A 1 -15.20 33.32 -12.95
CA MET A 1 -14.09 34.05 -13.62
C MET A 1 -12.83 33.20 -13.88
N LYS A 2 -12.14 32.58 -12.88
CA LYS A 2 -10.93 31.79 -13.14
C LYS A 2 -11.20 30.49 -13.93
N GLN A 3 -12.21 29.74 -13.52
CA GLN A 3 -12.61 28.49 -14.15
C GLN A 3 -13.07 28.67 -15.60
N GLU A 4 -13.77 29.76 -15.87
CA GLU A 4 -14.26 30.13 -17.21
C GLU A 4 -13.08 30.46 -18.15
N LYS A 5 -12.06 31.19 -17.66
CA LYS A 5 -10.83 31.43 -18.42
C LYS A 5 -10.08 30.14 -18.74
N GLN A 6 -10.05 29.20 -17.79
CA GLN A 6 -9.42 27.89 -17.98
C GLN A 6 -10.14 27.07 -19.05
N LEU A 7 -11.47 27.00 -19.01
CA LEU A 7 -12.27 26.32 -20.02
C LEU A 7 -12.07 26.91 -21.43
N LEU A 8 -12.06 28.24 -21.54
CA LEU A 8 -11.77 28.92 -22.82
C LEU A 8 -10.36 28.58 -23.34
N ARG A 9 -9.39 28.45 -22.46
CA ARG A 9 -8.02 28.07 -22.84
C ARG A 9 -7.98 26.61 -23.33
N ILE A 10 -8.68 25.71 -22.63
CA ILE A 10 -8.78 24.29 -23.00
C ILE A 10 -9.43 24.14 -24.38
N GLN A 11 -10.51 24.88 -24.66
CA GLN A 11 -11.20 24.85 -25.94
C GLN A 11 -10.34 25.30 -27.15
N ARG A 12 -9.29 26.10 -26.89
CA ARG A 12 -8.37 26.58 -27.93
C ARG A 12 -7.25 25.61 -28.28
N ILE A 13 -7.09 24.53 -27.49
CA ILE A 13 -6.05 23.54 -27.71
C ILE A 13 -6.45 22.65 -28.88
N SER A 14 -5.55 22.46 -29.82
CA SER A 14 -5.75 21.59 -30.95
C SER A 14 -5.68 20.10 -30.53
N ASP A 15 -6.34 19.23 -31.31
CA ASP A 15 -6.23 17.78 -31.13
C ASP A 15 -4.79 17.26 -31.20
N ALA A 16 -3.96 17.90 -32.00
CA ALA A 16 -2.54 17.55 -32.12
C ALA A 16 -1.77 17.83 -30.82
N GLU A 17 -2.04 18.97 -30.18
CA GLU A 17 -1.45 19.32 -28.87
C GLU A 17 -1.92 18.39 -27.77
N TRP A 18 -3.21 18.02 -27.75
CA TRP A 18 -3.73 17.04 -26.82
C TRP A 18 -3.04 15.68 -26.98
N ARG A 19 -2.93 15.15 -28.19
CA ARG A 19 -2.26 13.87 -28.45
C ARG A 19 -0.81 13.88 -27.99
N GLU A 20 -0.08 14.96 -28.29
CA GLU A 20 1.32 15.09 -27.87
C GLU A 20 1.46 15.19 -26.36
N ALA A 21 0.57 15.96 -25.69
CA ALA A 21 0.57 16.10 -24.26
C ALA A 21 0.26 14.75 -23.54
N ILE A 22 -0.74 14.01 -24.02
CA ILE A 22 -1.11 12.68 -23.49
C ILE A 22 0.04 11.69 -23.69
N LYS A 23 0.71 11.71 -24.85
CA LYS A 23 1.87 10.85 -25.12
C LYS A 23 3.01 11.12 -24.15
N LYS A 24 3.36 12.40 -23.94
CA LYS A 24 4.39 12.81 -22.96
C LYS A 24 4.00 12.41 -21.54
N LEU A 25 2.75 12.63 -21.17
CA LEU A 25 2.20 12.24 -19.88
C LEU A 25 2.35 10.72 -19.66
N GLY A 26 1.98 9.90 -20.63
CA GLY A 26 2.10 8.44 -20.55
C GLY A 26 3.53 7.98 -20.32
N VAL A 27 4.48 8.53 -21.05
CA VAL A 27 5.91 8.24 -20.84
C VAL A 27 6.36 8.64 -19.43
N TYR A 28 5.91 9.79 -18.94
CA TYR A 28 6.23 10.26 -17.59
C TYR A 28 5.67 9.33 -16.52
N ILE A 29 4.39 8.96 -16.61
CA ILE A 29 3.73 8.04 -15.67
C ILE A 29 4.51 6.72 -15.60
N LEU A 30 4.79 6.09 -16.75
CA LEU A 30 5.50 4.81 -16.79
C LEU A 30 6.91 4.89 -16.18
N ARG A 31 7.64 5.98 -16.40
CA ARG A 31 8.97 6.20 -15.80
C ARG A 31 8.88 6.39 -14.30
N THR A 32 7.89 7.16 -13.83
CA THR A 32 7.71 7.47 -12.41
C THR A 32 7.32 6.22 -11.62
N ILE A 33 6.41 5.41 -12.15
CA ILE A 33 5.97 4.18 -11.51
C ILE A 33 7.12 3.15 -11.43
N ARG A 34 7.94 3.02 -12.47
CA ARG A 34 9.08 2.08 -12.48
C ARG A 34 10.20 2.47 -11.52
N GLY A 35 10.40 3.76 -11.28
CA GLY A 35 11.61 4.27 -10.60
C GLY A 35 11.51 4.47 -9.10
N LYS A 36 10.34 4.74 -8.52
CA LYS A 36 10.26 5.30 -7.16
C LYS A 36 9.14 4.76 -6.27
N THR A 37 8.29 3.88 -6.75
CA THR A 37 7.05 3.58 -6.04
C THR A 37 7.03 2.20 -5.43
N LYS A 38 6.50 2.12 -4.20
CA LYS A 38 6.30 0.85 -3.53
C LYS A 38 5.43 -0.06 -4.40
N TYR A 39 5.94 -1.23 -4.65
CA TYR A 39 5.24 -2.30 -5.35
C TYR A 39 3.85 -2.49 -4.75
N GLY A 40 2.83 -2.41 -5.58
CA GLY A 40 1.43 -2.63 -5.18
C GLY A 40 0.56 -1.37 -5.15
N ALA A 41 1.10 -0.17 -4.86
CA ALA A 41 0.33 1.07 -4.84
C ALA A 41 -0.36 1.39 -6.19
N HIS A 42 0.23 0.92 -7.28
CA HIS A 42 -0.18 1.16 -8.66
C HIS A 42 -0.64 -0.11 -9.38
N SER A 43 -0.95 -1.19 -8.65
CA SER A 43 -1.50 -2.40 -9.24
C SER A 43 -2.95 -2.18 -9.68
N GLU A 44 -3.38 -2.91 -10.70
CA GLU A 44 -4.77 -2.90 -11.18
C GLU A 44 -5.76 -3.29 -10.08
N LEU A 45 -5.34 -4.16 -9.15
CA LEU A 45 -6.16 -4.53 -7.99
C LEU A 45 -6.45 -3.34 -7.07
N VAL A 46 -5.52 -2.38 -6.98
CA VAL A 46 -5.66 -1.20 -6.11
C VAL A 46 -6.35 -0.04 -6.83
N LEU A 47 -6.07 0.12 -8.12
CA LEU A 47 -6.58 1.25 -8.92
C LEU A 47 -7.87 0.92 -9.68
N GLY A 48 -8.21 -0.37 -9.85
CA GLY A 48 -9.37 -0.83 -10.63
C GLY A 48 -9.13 -0.86 -12.15
N MET A 49 -8.00 -0.34 -12.61
CA MET A 49 -7.61 -0.29 -14.03
C MET A 49 -6.08 -0.16 -14.15
N SER A 50 -5.56 -0.14 -15.38
CA SER A 50 -4.13 0.08 -15.59
C SER A 50 -3.68 1.41 -14.99
N ALA A 51 -2.48 1.44 -14.40
CA ALA A 51 -1.98 2.67 -13.79
C ALA A 51 -1.81 3.80 -14.81
N LEU A 52 -1.53 3.46 -16.07
CA LEU A 52 -1.43 4.43 -17.15
C LEU A 52 -2.78 5.11 -17.39
N ASP A 53 -3.86 4.33 -17.55
CA ASP A 53 -5.18 4.85 -17.81
C ASP A 53 -5.72 5.62 -16.61
N TYR A 54 -5.53 5.08 -15.40
CA TYR A 54 -5.95 5.72 -14.16
C TYR A 54 -5.36 7.12 -14.01
N TYR A 55 -4.02 7.25 -14.03
CA TYR A 55 -3.39 8.57 -13.81
C TYR A 55 -3.55 9.53 -14.98
N THR A 56 -3.70 9.01 -16.20
CA THR A 56 -4.04 9.84 -17.36
C THR A 56 -5.44 10.42 -17.21
N GLY A 57 -6.41 9.58 -16.86
CA GLY A 57 -7.80 10.00 -16.60
C GLY A 57 -7.89 11.02 -15.47
N GLU A 58 -7.29 10.71 -14.30
CA GLU A 58 -7.26 11.61 -13.14
C GLU A 58 -6.63 12.98 -13.45
N ALA A 59 -5.55 13.00 -14.26
CA ALA A 59 -4.89 14.26 -14.61
C ALA A 59 -5.75 15.13 -15.55
N ILE A 60 -6.41 14.50 -16.53
CA ILE A 60 -7.29 15.19 -17.46
C ILE A 60 -8.55 15.68 -16.72
N GLU A 61 -9.17 14.82 -15.90
CA GLU A 61 -10.36 15.18 -15.14
C GLU A 61 -10.10 16.33 -14.17
N ALA A 62 -9.01 16.29 -13.42
CA ALA A 62 -8.65 17.36 -12.49
C ALA A 62 -8.38 18.70 -13.20
N LEU A 63 -7.87 18.65 -14.44
CA LEU A 63 -7.69 19.85 -15.26
C LEU A 63 -9.03 20.39 -15.78
N LEU A 64 -9.91 19.50 -16.30
CA LEU A 64 -11.19 19.87 -16.89
C LEU A 64 -12.20 20.34 -15.83
N SER A 65 -12.23 19.70 -14.66
CA SER A 65 -13.11 20.07 -13.55
C SER A 65 -12.71 21.38 -12.87
N GLY A 66 -11.48 21.86 -13.11
CA GLY A 66 -10.94 23.03 -12.43
C GLY A 66 -10.44 22.74 -11.01
N GLU A 67 -10.35 21.47 -10.59
CA GLU A 67 -9.68 21.07 -9.33
C GLU A 67 -8.23 21.58 -9.31
N TRP A 68 -7.60 21.61 -10.46
CA TRP A 68 -6.27 22.19 -10.66
C TRP A 68 -6.33 23.40 -11.57
N GLU A 69 -5.85 24.54 -11.03
CA GLU A 69 -5.70 25.76 -11.81
C GLU A 69 -4.54 25.61 -12.80
N TRP A 70 -4.82 25.82 -14.08
CA TRP A 70 -3.78 25.83 -15.11
C TRP A 70 -2.97 27.11 -15.05
N LYS A 71 -1.69 27.01 -14.76
CA LYS A 71 -0.78 28.14 -14.74
C LYS A 71 -0.55 28.67 -16.16
N GLU A 72 -0.66 29.99 -16.34
CA GLU A 72 -0.60 30.62 -17.66
C GLU A 72 0.72 30.34 -18.41
N GLU A 73 1.82 30.22 -17.68
CA GLU A 73 3.17 30.02 -18.23
C GLU A 73 3.46 28.55 -18.57
N MET A 74 2.60 27.62 -18.20
CA MET A 74 2.84 26.19 -18.39
C MET A 74 2.21 25.66 -19.68
N MET A 75 2.96 24.81 -20.38
CA MET A 75 2.42 24.00 -21.46
C MET A 75 1.42 22.96 -20.91
N LEU A 76 0.50 22.50 -21.76
CA LEU A 76 -0.47 21.46 -21.40
C LEU A 76 0.21 20.20 -20.85
N SER A 77 1.26 19.73 -21.54
CA SER A 77 2.02 18.53 -21.12
C SER A 77 2.62 18.66 -19.71
N ASP A 78 3.14 19.84 -19.39
CA ASP A 78 3.78 20.08 -18.09
C ASP A 78 2.74 20.18 -16.99
N GLN A 79 1.60 20.82 -17.27
CA GLN A 79 0.50 20.91 -16.35
C GLN A 79 -0.07 19.52 -16.02
N LEU A 80 -0.35 18.69 -17.04
CA LEU A 80 -0.84 17.33 -16.84
C LEU A 80 0.17 16.46 -16.08
N THR A 81 1.46 16.58 -16.41
CA THR A 81 2.55 15.87 -15.72
C THR A 81 2.60 16.23 -14.24
N ARG A 82 2.43 17.50 -13.90
CA ARG A 82 2.41 17.98 -12.52
C ARG A 82 1.22 17.43 -11.74
N ILE A 83 0.05 17.39 -12.37
CA ILE A 83 -1.16 16.82 -11.75
C ILE A 83 -0.95 15.32 -11.51
N ALA A 84 -0.49 14.58 -12.52
CA ALA A 84 -0.22 13.15 -12.40
C ALA A 84 0.81 12.85 -11.30
N TRP A 85 1.88 13.64 -11.18
CA TRP A 85 2.85 13.49 -10.09
C TRP A 85 2.22 13.62 -8.72
N SER A 86 1.34 14.60 -8.53
CA SER A 86 0.61 14.79 -7.28
C SER A 86 -0.32 13.61 -6.97
N LYS A 87 -1.08 13.14 -7.97
CA LYS A 87 -1.99 11.99 -7.81
C LYS A 87 -1.22 10.70 -7.51
N ILE A 88 -0.08 10.46 -8.19
CA ILE A 88 0.83 9.33 -7.92
C ILE A 88 1.36 9.40 -6.48
N SER A 89 1.84 10.56 -6.04
CA SER A 89 2.36 10.75 -4.69
C SER A 89 1.30 10.52 -3.62
N ALA A 90 0.10 11.08 -3.82
CA ALA A 90 -1.03 10.89 -2.92
C ALA A 90 -1.44 9.41 -2.82
N GLN A 91 -1.43 8.67 -3.93
CA GLN A 91 -1.74 7.24 -3.94
C GLN A 91 -0.68 6.42 -3.18
N VAL A 92 0.60 6.74 -3.32
CA VAL A 92 1.67 6.10 -2.55
C VAL A 92 1.48 6.32 -1.05
N GLU A 93 1.19 7.54 -0.62
CA GLU A 93 0.95 7.84 0.79
C GLU A 93 -0.31 7.15 1.32
N LYS A 94 -1.40 7.13 0.54
CA LYS A 94 -2.62 6.38 0.88
C LYS A 94 -2.34 4.88 1.04
N TYR A 95 -1.55 4.31 0.14
CA TYR A 95 -1.17 2.90 0.18
C TYR A 95 -0.27 2.57 1.38
N LYS A 96 0.70 3.44 1.71
CA LYS A 96 1.53 3.30 2.91
C LYS A 96 0.68 3.29 4.18
N ARG A 97 -0.20 4.29 4.34
CA ARG A 97 -1.12 4.35 5.50
C ARG A 97 -2.00 3.11 5.60
N ARG A 98 -2.48 2.59 4.47
CA ARG A 98 -3.29 1.37 4.45
C ARG A 98 -2.48 0.16 4.91
N ILE A 99 -1.22 0.02 4.47
CA ILE A 99 -0.34 -1.06 4.93
C ILE A 99 -0.03 -0.91 6.42
N GLU A 100 0.24 0.30 6.89
CA GLU A 100 0.50 0.59 8.30
C GLU A 100 -0.74 0.29 9.16
N LEU A 101 -1.93 0.66 8.71
CA LEU A 101 -3.19 0.32 9.37
C LEU A 101 -3.45 -1.19 9.39
N HIS A 102 -3.23 -1.89 8.27
CA HIS A 102 -3.37 -3.34 8.22
C HIS A 102 -2.36 -4.06 9.11
N SER A 103 -1.10 -3.59 9.15
CA SER A 103 -0.14 -4.15 10.11
C SER A 103 -0.54 -3.87 11.55
N THR A 104 -1.14 -2.72 11.85
CA THR A 104 -1.62 -2.38 13.19
C THR A 104 -2.90 -3.16 13.54
N VAL A 105 -3.81 -3.36 12.57
CA VAL A 105 -5.02 -4.18 12.76
C VAL A 105 -4.66 -5.66 12.85
N GLU A 106 -3.73 -6.16 12.05
CA GLU A 106 -3.20 -7.52 12.18
C GLU A 106 -2.46 -7.72 13.52
N LEU A 107 -1.77 -6.71 14.03
CA LEU A 107 -1.19 -6.69 15.38
C LEU A 107 -2.26 -6.69 16.47
N ASN A 108 -3.29 -5.87 16.31
CA ASN A 108 -4.43 -5.81 17.27
C ASN A 108 -5.31 -7.07 17.16
N MET A 109 -5.47 -7.66 15.97
CA MET A 109 -6.13 -8.95 15.81
C MET A 109 -5.27 -10.09 16.37
N ALA A 110 -3.94 -10.04 16.18
CA ALA A 110 -3.04 -10.99 16.83
C ALA A 110 -3.05 -10.82 18.37
N SER A 111 -3.16 -9.59 18.88
CA SER A 111 -3.30 -9.35 20.32
C SER A 111 -4.70 -9.68 20.84
N ASN A 112 -5.76 -9.56 20.02
CA ASN A 112 -7.12 -9.96 20.38
C ASN A 112 -7.37 -11.48 20.22
N VAL A 113 -6.65 -12.15 19.33
CA VAL A 113 -6.59 -13.62 19.21
C VAL A 113 -5.80 -14.22 20.36
N LEU A 114 -5.01 -13.42 21.06
CA LEU A 114 -4.31 -13.78 22.29
C LEU A 114 -5.12 -13.48 23.55
N ASN A 115 -6.41 -13.12 23.45
CA ASN A 115 -7.28 -13.03 24.61
C ASN A 115 -7.75 -14.44 25.01
N PRO A 116 -7.39 -14.92 26.24
CA PRO A 116 -7.29 -16.37 26.53
C PRO A 116 -8.60 -17.07 26.89
N GLU A 117 -9.78 -16.53 26.61
CA GLU A 117 -10.96 -17.09 27.27
C GLU A 117 -11.80 -18.11 26.51
N ASP A 118 -11.76 -18.22 25.14
CA ASP A 118 -12.67 -19.18 24.49
C ASP A 118 -12.22 -19.91 23.20
N GLU A 119 -11.10 -19.56 22.58
CA GLU A 119 -10.65 -20.27 21.36
C GLU A 119 -9.15 -20.68 21.41
N SER A 120 -8.52 -20.56 22.57
CA SER A 120 -7.06 -20.48 22.69
C SER A 120 -6.32 -21.81 22.60
N GLU A 121 -6.88 -22.89 23.13
CA GLU A 121 -6.14 -24.16 23.19
C GLU A 121 -6.01 -24.80 21.80
N GLU A 122 -7.10 -24.80 21.02
CA GLU A 122 -7.08 -25.39 19.68
C GLU A 122 -6.16 -24.62 18.73
N TYR A 123 -6.21 -23.28 18.77
CA TYR A 123 -5.32 -22.44 17.98
C TYR A 123 -3.86 -22.55 18.43
N TYR A 124 -3.61 -22.65 19.73
CA TYR A 124 -2.27 -22.88 20.26
C TYR A 124 -1.70 -24.21 19.81
N MET A 125 -2.50 -25.28 19.79
CA MET A 125 -2.08 -26.58 19.28
C MET A 125 -1.72 -26.53 17.79
N ILE A 126 -2.49 -25.82 16.98
CA ILE A 126 -2.19 -25.59 15.55
C ILE A 126 -0.86 -24.83 15.39
N CYS A 127 -0.64 -23.81 16.21
CA CYS A 127 0.60 -23.04 16.19
C CYS A 127 1.80 -23.90 16.62
N GLN A 128 1.64 -24.75 17.65
CA GLN A 128 2.68 -25.69 18.08
C GLN A 128 3.03 -26.68 16.97
N GLU A 129 2.02 -27.28 16.33
CA GLU A 129 2.22 -28.21 15.20
C GLU A 129 2.96 -27.52 14.05
N ALA A 130 2.55 -26.28 13.72
CA ALA A 130 3.22 -25.50 12.68
C ALA A 130 4.66 -25.09 13.05
N ALA A 131 4.97 -24.96 14.32
CA ALA A 131 6.32 -24.60 14.81
C ALA A 131 7.26 -25.81 14.92
N LEU A 132 6.74 -27.04 14.94
CA LEU A 132 7.49 -28.26 15.19
C LEU A 132 8.74 -28.38 14.32
N GLY A 133 9.89 -28.62 14.98
CA GLY A 133 11.18 -28.74 14.32
C GLY A 133 11.83 -27.41 13.94
N ASP A 134 11.39 -26.32 14.55
CA ASP A 134 11.95 -24.98 14.35
C ASP A 134 12.05 -24.27 15.70
N ASP A 135 13.21 -24.37 16.34
CA ASP A 135 13.44 -23.92 17.72
C ASP A 135 13.07 -22.42 17.93
N GLU A 136 13.31 -21.59 16.91
CA GLU A 136 12.94 -20.16 16.96
C GLU A 136 11.42 -19.97 16.96
N LEU A 137 10.68 -20.71 16.11
CA LEU A 137 9.24 -20.67 16.08
C LEU A 137 8.60 -21.28 17.31
N GLU A 138 9.16 -22.37 17.84
CA GLU A 138 8.67 -22.98 19.06
C GLU A 138 8.83 -22.04 20.27
N SER A 139 9.99 -21.37 20.37
CA SER A 139 10.24 -20.36 21.40
C SER A 139 9.28 -19.17 21.26
N TYR A 140 9.05 -18.72 20.03
CA TYR A 140 8.12 -17.64 19.74
C TYR A 140 6.67 -18.01 20.11
N VAL A 141 6.18 -19.19 19.74
CA VAL A 141 4.83 -19.67 20.06
C VAL A 141 4.62 -19.78 21.57
N LYS A 142 5.64 -20.30 22.30
CA LYS A 142 5.62 -20.37 23.77
C LYS A 142 5.57 -19.00 24.42
N ALA A 143 6.38 -18.05 23.93
CA ALA A 143 6.40 -16.67 24.44
C ALA A 143 5.07 -15.96 24.21
N VAL A 144 4.49 -16.09 23.01
CA VAL A 144 3.18 -15.53 22.66
C VAL A 144 2.06 -16.09 23.57
N HIS A 145 2.12 -17.37 23.90
CA HIS A 145 1.13 -18.00 24.81
C HIS A 145 1.25 -17.54 26.28
N ARG A 146 2.44 -17.12 26.70
CA ARG A 146 2.71 -16.73 28.10
C ARG A 146 2.57 -15.23 28.36
N CYS A 147 2.84 -14.42 27.34
CA CYS A 147 2.94 -12.97 27.42
C CYS A 147 1.67 -12.28 26.93
N ASN A 148 1.24 -11.22 27.61
CA ASN A 148 0.05 -10.46 27.25
C ASN A 148 0.35 -9.28 26.32
N THR A 149 1.62 -8.89 26.19
CA THR A 149 2.02 -7.74 25.38
C THR A 149 3.17 -8.09 24.44
N PHE A 150 3.23 -7.35 23.33
CA PHE A 150 4.30 -7.52 22.35
C PHE A 150 5.71 -7.29 22.94
N ASP A 151 5.83 -6.31 23.84
CA ASP A 151 7.12 -5.97 24.48
C ASP A 151 7.56 -7.07 25.45
N GLU A 152 6.62 -7.74 26.11
CA GLU A 152 6.91 -8.94 26.93
C GLU A 152 7.40 -10.10 26.07
N VAL A 153 6.79 -10.34 24.90
CA VAL A 153 7.22 -11.36 23.94
C VAL A 153 8.65 -11.08 23.47
N CYS A 154 8.96 -9.83 23.14
CA CYS A 154 10.31 -9.42 22.77
C CYS A 154 11.34 -9.70 23.89
N SER A 155 10.95 -9.40 25.12
CA SER A 155 11.79 -9.61 26.33
C SER A 155 12.01 -11.09 26.62
N GLU A 156 10.97 -11.93 26.50
CA GLU A 156 11.01 -13.38 26.75
C GLU A 156 11.91 -14.08 25.72
N ILE A 157 11.88 -13.64 24.45
CA ILE A 157 12.73 -14.19 23.40
C ILE A 157 14.14 -13.60 23.42
N GLY A 158 14.36 -12.52 24.18
CA GLY A 158 15.66 -11.84 24.27
C GLY A 158 16.00 -11.01 23.03
N VAL A 159 15.01 -10.54 22.27
CA VAL A 159 15.20 -9.83 21.01
C VAL A 159 14.62 -8.42 21.10
N LEU A 160 15.48 -7.42 20.87
CA LEU A 160 15.08 -6.01 20.83
C LEU A 160 14.56 -5.56 19.45
N ASP A 161 14.83 -6.33 18.40
CA ASP A 161 14.44 -5.98 17.03
C ASP A 161 13.02 -6.48 16.71
N LYS A 162 12.07 -5.54 16.67
CA LYS A 162 10.69 -5.80 16.26
C LYS A 162 10.58 -6.48 14.90
N LYS A 163 11.50 -6.20 13.98
CA LYS A 163 11.51 -6.81 12.64
C LYS A 163 11.75 -8.32 12.68
N TYR A 164 12.55 -8.79 13.65
CA TYR A 164 12.78 -10.22 13.85
C TYR A 164 11.48 -10.94 14.24
N ILE A 165 10.73 -10.39 15.21
CA ILE A 165 9.43 -10.94 15.64
C ILE A 165 8.44 -10.99 14.47
N TYR A 166 8.35 -9.92 13.63
CA TYR A 166 7.51 -9.93 12.43
C TYR A 166 7.90 -11.02 11.42
N ASN A 167 9.18 -11.34 11.31
CA ASN A 167 9.63 -12.41 10.43
C ASN A 167 9.19 -13.79 10.97
N LEU A 168 9.25 -14.00 12.29
CA LEU A 168 8.74 -15.21 12.93
C LEU A 168 7.23 -15.38 12.73
N GLN A 169 6.44 -14.31 12.91
CA GLN A 169 5.01 -14.32 12.62
C GLN A 169 4.70 -14.72 11.19
N ARG A 170 5.41 -14.13 10.21
CA ARG A 170 5.22 -14.47 8.79
C ARG A 170 5.61 -15.91 8.49
N LYS A 171 6.66 -16.41 9.12
CA LYS A 171 7.13 -17.79 8.99
C LYS A 171 6.09 -18.76 9.54
N LEU A 172 5.56 -18.50 10.74
CA LEU A 172 4.49 -19.28 11.37
C LEU A 172 3.23 -19.30 10.52
N LYS A 173 2.74 -18.15 10.07
CA LYS A 173 1.54 -18.04 9.21
C LYS A 173 1.66 -18.87 7.92
N ARG A 174 2.84 -18.86 7.27
CA ARG A 174 3.06 -19.68 6.06
C ARG A 174 2.99 -21.17 6.36
N ARG A 175 3.51 -21.62 7.51
CA ARG A 175 3.47 -23.03 7.92
C ARG A 175 2.04 -23.46 8.27
N ILE A 176 1.26 -22.64 8.99
CA ILE A 176 -0.17 -22.91 9.27
C ILE A 176 -0.95 -23.09 7.97
N ILE A 177 -0.79 -22.15 7.00
CA ILE A 177 -1.43 -22.26 5.68
C ILE A 177 -0.99 -23.53 4.93
N SER A 178 0.25 -23.99 5.11
CA SER A 178 0.74 -25.22 4.50
C SER A 178 0.12 -26.47 5.13
N LEU A 179 -0.14 -26.46 6.44
CA LEU A 179 -0.82 -27.56 7.14
C LEU A 179 -2.30 -27.67 6.73
N SER A 180 -2.99 -26.54 6.55
CA SER A 180 -4.41 -26.53 6.15
C SER A 180 -4.66 -26.99 4.70
N LYS A 181 -3.60 -27.22 3.90
CA LYS A 181 -3.70 -27.70 2.51
C LYS A 181 -3.41 -29.21 2.38
N LYS A 182 -3.08 -29.86 3.49
CA LYS A 182 -2.90 -31.32 3.56
C LYS A 182 -4.17 -31.99 4.05
#